data_7fb52a1b4b4d03486ff8963b8263a83c
#
_entry.id   7fb52a1b4b4d03486ff8963b8263a83c
#
_cell.length_a   1.000
_cell.length_b   1.000
_cell.length_c   1.000
_cell.angle_alpha   90.00
_cell.angle_beta   90.00
_cell.angle_gamma   90.00
#
_symmetry.space_group_name_H-M   'P 1'
#
loop_
_entity.id
_entity.type
_entity.pdbx_description
1 polymer ?
#
loop_
_entity_poly.entity_id
_entity_poly.type
_entity_poly.pdbx_seq_one_letter_code
_entity_poly.pdbx_strand_id
1 'polypeptide(L)'
;VPSSGRHRVAVGAERRRRQVLLRLSLAAVAIAVALAGSTVLVLDQAGGSCSARDPVLVGVAAAVDIAPTVMEAAGRFNQSRAGVDGRCVLVQVTEQPPATVLRTLLGGTAGVLSERPDGWISDSSAWIRLARKQGAANLAGTETVMATSPLVFATRKSLARRFAVGKTDMNWRMVFPATTRGRIRPTENEPDVVRVPDPSLAGAGIATVAAARDVVGSGAEADRALTAFVRWAQAGAAPDYRTMLAAVDDRSFWQRPVVIVPEQSVWEHNRRPSDDPVTALHPREGTINLDYPYVVTSPDEAKASGSRAFAAWLRSPETQEAARRAGFRSPDGSLGPYSPGPEIPTEAPRTRPTILPGMIDEALAAWSRLAPPTNILVLADSGKHMAGPINGQRGKARLTVALDAARLGLQLFPDSTHMGMWEFSSAKGEDQRERVRLGPITEPDGGQVIRRSRLEELTRTLRADPKEPSALYDSIIAGFRALTESYDETMNNTLLVITAGKDDGKGISSAKLVERLRDDWNPERPVQIVVLAFGADLDRAALTQITSVTNGSLHVAQRPEEIIDVFLSALARRLCHPTCAKAP
;
A
#
# COMPACT_ATOMS: atom_id res chain seq x y z
N VAL A 1 -17.38 34.16 -41.34
CA VAL A 1 -18.57 33.32 -41.38
C VAL A 1 -18.24 31.94 -40.79
N PRO A 2 -19.03 31.41 -39.88
CA PRO A 2 -18.54 30.62 -38.75
C PRO A 2 -18.62 29.11 -38.94
N SER A 3 -17.72 28.41 -38.31
CA SER A 3 -17.70 26.95 -38.16
C SER A 3 -18.47 26.51 -36.90
N SER A 4 -19.72 26.12 -37.05
CA SER A 4 -20.52 25.49 -36.00
C SER A 4 -20.90 24.06 -36.38
N GLY A 5 -19.95 23.13 -36.37
CA GLY A 5 -20.21 21.77 -36.82
C GLY A 5 -19.57 20.62 -36.01
N ARG A 6 -18.67 20.91 -35.08
CA ARG A 6 -17.88 19.83 -34.43
C ARG A 6 -18.37 19.35 -33.05
N HIS A 7 -19.28 20.05 -32.38
CA HIS A 7 -19.76 19.63 -31.04
C HIS A 7 -20.98 18.68 -31.05
N ARG A 8 -21.69 18.50 -32.15
CA ARG A 8 -22.85 17.57 -32.18
C ARG A 8 -22.50 16.10 -32.45
N VAL A 9 -21.34 15.83 -33.03
CA VAL A 9 -20.93 14.45 -33.36
C VAL A 9 -20.40 13.67 -32.14
N ALA A 10 -19.77 14.34 -31.18
CA ALA A 10 -19.20 13.69 -29.98
C ALA A 10 -20.30 13.16 -29.03
N VAL A 11 -21.37 13.89 -28.81
CA VAL A 11 -22.47 13.49 -27.91
C VAL A 11 -23.26 12.29 -28.46
N GLY A 12 -23.35 12.14 -29.78
CA GLY A 12 -24.02 11.00 -30.42
C GLY A 12 -23.22 9.69 -30.30
N ALA A 13 -21.91 9.77 -30.34
CA ALA A 13 -21.02 8.61 -30.22
C ALA A 13 -21.00 8.03 -28.80
N GLU A 14 -21.02 8.91 -27.81
CA GLU A 14 -21.02 8.50 -26.39
C GLU A 14 -22.36 7.89 -25.95
N ARG A 15 -23.47 8.41 -26.42
CA ARG A 15 -24.81 7.82 -26.26
C ARG A 15 -24.92 6.45 -26.93
N ARG A 16 -24.39 6.28 -28.15
CA ARG A 16 -24.36 4.98 -28.83
C ARG A 16 -23.47 3.98 -28.08
N ARG A 17 -22.31 4.41 -27.56
CA ARG A 17 -21.41 3.54 -26.80
C ARG A 17 -22.05 3.08 -25.49
N ARG A 18 -22.75 3.96 -24.75
CA ARG A 18 -23.54 3.59 -23.57
C ARG A 18 -24.70 2.65 -23.89
N GLN A 19 -25.42 2.88 -24.98
CA GLN A 19 -26.51 1.99 -25.40
C GLN A 19 -26.01 0.62 -25.87
N VAL A 20 -24.85 0.54 -26.50
CA VAL A 20 -24.21 -0.73 -26.89
C VAL A 20 -23.72 -1.48 -25.64
N LEU A 21 -23.09 -0.80 -24.70
CA LEU A 21 -22.64 -1.39 -23.43
C LEU A 21 -23.83 -1.87 -22.57
N LEU A 22 -24.94 -1.10 -22.52
CA LEU A 22 -26.17 -1.52 -21.84
C LEU A 22 -26.84 -2.74 -22.52
N ARG A 23 -26.83 -2.81 -23.85
CA ARG A 23 -27.36 -3.96 -24.59
C ARG A 23 -26.48 -5.20 -24.47
N LEU A 24 -25.14 -5.02 -24.41
CA LEU A 24 -24.21 -6.12 -24.16
C LEU A 24 -24.31 -6.65 -22.71
N SER A 25 -24.51 -5.78 -21.73
CA SER A 25 -24.74 -6.21 -20.34
C SER A 25 -26.08 -6.90 -20.16
N LEU A 26 -27.15 -6.42 -20.81
CA LEU A 26 -28.47 -7.09 -20.79
C LEU A 26 -28.44 -8.43 -21.56
N ALA A 27 -27.70 -8.52 -22.65
CA ALA A 27 -27.50 -9.77 -23.38
C ALA A 27 -26.69 -10.78 -22.57
N ALA A 28 -25.65 -10.33 -21.85
CA ALA A 28 -24.86 -11.18 -20.96
C ALA A 28 -25.69 -11.71 -19.78
N VAL A 29 -26.55 -10.90 -19.19
CA VAL A 29 -27.49 -11.32 -18.15
C VAL A 29 -28.53 -12.29 -18.71
N ALA A 30 -29.08 -12.04 -19.90
CA ALA A 30 -30.05 -12.95 -20.53
C ALA A 30 -29.42 -14.31 -20.91
N ILE A 31 -28.15 -14.31 -21.37
CA ILE A 31 -27.41 -15.53 -21.65
C ILE A 31 -27.10 -16.29 -20.34
N ALA A 32 -26.74 -15.59 -19.26
CA ALA A 32 -26.51 -16.21 -17.95
C ALA A 32 -27.79 -16.83 -17.39
N VAL A 33 -28.94 -16.16 -17.52
CA VAL A 33 -30.25 -16.70 -17.12
C VAL A 33 -30.68 -17.88 -18.00
N ALA A 34 -30.45 -17.81 -19.32
CA ALA A 34 -30.75 -18.91 -20.24
C ALA A 34 -29.85 -20.13 -20.01
N LEU A 35 -28.56 -19.92 -19.70
CA LEU A 35 -27.63 -20.99 -19.33
C LEU A 35 -28.02 -21.61 -17.97
N ALA A 36 -28.42 -20.81 -16.99
CA ALA A 36 -28.92 -21.33 -15.72
C ALA A 36 -30.22 -22.12 -15.89
N GLY A 37 -31.17 -21.65 -16.72
CA GLY A 37 -32.40 -22.34 -17.04
C GLY A 37 -32.19 -23.64 -17.81
N SER A 38 -31.27 -23.68 -18.77
CA SER A 38 -30.93 -24.88 -19.53
C SER A 38 -30.20 -25.91 -18.67
N THR A 39 -29.38 -25.48 -17.70
CA THR A 39 -28.70 -26.39 -16.76
C THR A 39 -29.69 -27.09 -15.85
N VAL A 40 -30.75 -26.39 -15.37
CA VAL A 40 -31.80 -26.97 -14.53
C VAL A 40 -32.61 -28.01 -15.31
N LEU A 41 -32.96 -27.76 -16.58
CA LEU A 41 -33.72 -28.70 -17.40
C LEU A 41 -32.93 -29.97 -17.77
N VAL A 42 -31.63 -29.88 -18.01
CA VAL A 42 -30.76 -31.03 -18.29
C VAL A 42 -30.52 -31.88 -17.04
N LEU A 43 -30.45 -31.24 -15.86
CA LEU A 43 -30.24 -31.94 -14.60
C LEU A 43 -31.47 -32.76 -14.12
N ASP A 44 -32.67 -32.35 -14.47
CA ASP A 44 -33.90 -33.07 -14.06
C ASP A 44 -34.07 -34.43 -14.82
N GLN A 45 -33.41 -34.62 -15.97
CA GLN A 45 -33.47 -35.85 -16.76
C GLN A 45 -32.45 -36.93 -16.34
N ALA A 46 -31.49 -36.64 -15.46
CA ALA A 46 -30.36 -37.53 -15.18
C ALA A 46 -30.43 -38.32 -13.87
N GLY A 47 -31.59 -38.43 -13.19
CA GLY A 47 -31.82 -39.38 -12.08
C GLY A 47 -30.94 -39.19 -10.84
N GLY A 48 -30.73 -37.94 -10.35
CA GLY A 48 -29.94 -37.65 -9.17
C GLY A 48 -30.69 -37.72 -7.84
N SER A 49 -29.99 -37.75 -6.72
CA SER A 49 -30.52 -37.88 -5.35
C SER A 49 -31.28 -36.66 -4.81
N CYS A 50 -31.35 -35.54 -5.56
CA CYS A 50 -31.99 -34.30 -5.14
C CYS A 50 -32.93 -33.72 -6.20
N SER A 51 -33.90 -32.88 -5.79
CA SER A 51 -34.80 -32.17 -6.71
C SER A 51 -34.12 -30.94 -7.29
N ALA A 52 -34.11 -30.83 -8.63
CA ALA A 52 -33.61 -29.68 -9.35
C ALA A 52 -34.66 -28.57 -9.56
N ARG A 53 -35.94 -28.81 -9.18
CA ARG A 53 -37.04 -27.85 -9.40
C ARG A 53 -36.96 -26.62 -8.51
N ASP A 54 -36.36 -26.74 -7.32
CA ASP A 54 -36.16 -25.64 -6.37
C ASP A 54 -34.76 -25.78 -5.73
N PRO A 55 -33.67 -25.48 -6.45
CA PRO A 55 -32.33 -25.65 -5.93
C PRO A 55 -32.00 -24.61 -4.86
N VAL A 56 -31.12 -24.97 -3.93
CA VAL A 56 -30.47 -24.02 -3.01
C VAL A 56 -29.33 -23.36 -3.76
N LEU A 57 -29.47 -22.08 -4.06
CA LEU A 57 -28.40 -21.29 -4.73
C LEU A 57 -27.44 -20.74 -3.68
N VAL A 58 -26.15 -21.07 -3.79
CA VAL A 58 -25.09 -20.67 -2.88
C VAL A 58 -24.09 -19.79 -3.63
N GLY A 59 -24.05 -18.52 -3.28
CA GLY A 59 -23.06 -17.57 -3.80
C GLY A 59 -21.76 -17.63 -3.00
N VAL A 60 -20.64 -17.89 -3.67
CA VAL A 60 -19.31 -17.96 -3.05
C VAL A 60 -18.42 -16.86 -3.62
N ALA A 61 -17.88 -16.01 -2.75
CA ALA A 61 -16.82 -15.06 -3.12
C ALA A 61 -15.46 -15.72 -2.92
N ALA A 62 -14.60 -15.69 -3.93
CA ALA A 62 -13.26 -16.27 -3.89
C ALA A 62 -12.18 -15.22 -4.23
N ALA A 63 -11.06 -15.26 -3.50
CA ALA A 63 -9.90 -14.42 -3.80
C ALA A 63 -9.39 -14.67 -5.23
N VAL A 64 -8.84 -13.60 -5.84
CA VAL A 64 -8.56 -13.51 -7.29
C VAL A 64 -7.69 -14.65 -7.82
N ASP A 65 -6.68 -15.06 -7.05
CA ASP A 65 -5.71 -16.09 -7.44
C ASP A 65 -6.27 -17.52 -7.32
N ILE A 66 -7.15 -17.79 -6.35
CA ILE A 66 -7.75 -19.12 -6.17
C ILE A 66 -9.10 -19.28 -6.88
N ALA A 67 -9.74 -18.19 -7.30
CA ALA A 67 -11.06 -18.21 -7.90
C ALA A 67 -11.20 -19.19 -9.09
N PRO A 68 -10.27 -19.28 -10.06
CA PRO A 68 -10.35 -20.23 -11.15
C PRO A 68 -10.45 -21.69 -10.67
N THR A 69 -9.65 -22.06 -9.66
CA THR A 69 -9.64 -23.40 -9.08
C THR A 69 -10.95 -23.71 -8.34
N VAL A 70 -11.49 -22.70 -7.62
CA VAL A 70 -12.77 -22.83 -6.91
C VAL A 70 -13.95 -22.91 -7.88
N MET A 71 -13.91 -22.17 -9.01
CA MET A 71 -14.91 -22.25 -10.08
C MET A 71 -14.95 -23.64 -10.71
N GLU A 72 -13.78 -24.23 -10.97
CA GLU A 72 -13.69 -25.60 -11.47
C GLU A 72 -14.25 -26.60 -10.45
N ALA A 73 -13.91 -26.46 -9.17
CA ALA A 73 -14.46 -27.31 -8.10
C ALA A 73 -15.99 -27.18 -7.97
N ALA A 74 -16.51 -25.95 -8.10
CA ALA A 74 -17.96 -25.69 -8.08
C ALA A 74 -18.68 -26.34 -9.29
N GLY A 75 -18.07 -26.27 -10.46
CA GLY A 75 -18.59 -26.95 -11.66
C GLY A 75 -18.74 -28.47 -11.45
N ARG A 76 -17.72 -29.12 -10.88
CA ARG A 76 -17.78 -30.55 -10.53
C ARG A 76 -18.78 -30.85 -9.40
N PHE A 77 -18.82 -29.99 -8.37
CA PHE A 77 -19.81 -30.12 -7.31
C PHE A 77 -21.23 -30.05 -7.84
N ASN A 78 -21.54 -29.10 -8.71
CA ASN A 78 -22.87 -28.95 -9.32
C ASN A 78 -23.24 -30.15 -10.16
N GLN A 79 -22.27 -30.75 -10.88
CA GLN A 79 -22.49 -31.99 -11.66
C GLN A 79 -22.75 -33.23 -10.78
N SER A 80 -22.18 -33.25 -9.58
CA SER A 80 -22.39 -34.37 -8.64
C SER A 80 -23.80 -34.44 -8.09
N ARG A 81 -24.62 -33.38 -8.29
CA ARG A 81 -26.01 -33.29 -7.78
C ARG A 81 -26.09 -33.49 -6.25
N ALA A 82 -25.11 -32.93 -5.56
CA ALA A 82 -25.15 -32.91 -4.10
C ALA A 82 -26.36 -32.11 -3.61
N GLY A 83 -27.06 -32.66 -2.61
CA GLY A 83 -28.29 -32.07 -2.08
C GLY A 83 -28.23 -31.86 -0.58
N VAL A 84 -29.06 -30.94 -0.11
CA VAL A 84 -29.36 -30.69 1.30
C VAL A 84 -30.87 -30.68 1.45
N ASP A 85 -31.38 -31.45 2.39
CA ASP A 85 -32.83 -31.60 2.66
C ASP A 85 -33.68 -31.95 1.41
N GLY A 86 -33.14 -32.79 0.53
CA GLY A 86 -33.78 -33.22 -0.72
C GLY A 86 -33.76 -32.21 -1.85
N ARG A 87 -33.18 -31.03 -1.68
CA ARG A 87 -32.97 -29.96 -2.68
C ARG A 87 -31.55 -30.02 -3.20
N CYS A 88 -31.35 -29.88 -4.51
CA CYS A 88 -30.00 -29.77 -5.07
C CYS A 88 -29.33 -28.45 -4.67
N VAL A 89 -28.06 -28.50 -4.38
CA VAL A 89 -27.25 -27.30 -4.12
C VAL A 89 -26.52 -26.91 -5.40
N LEU A 90 -26.68 -25.67 -5.81
CA LEU A 90 -25.94 -25.06 -6.93
C LEU A 90 -25.05 -23.95 -6.42
N VAL A 91 -23.75 -24.11 -6.62
CA VAL A 91 -22.74 -23.14 -6.19
C VAL A 91 -22.33 -22.26 -7.37
N GLN A 92 -22.43 -20.95 -7.15
CA GLN A 92 -21.92 -19.94 -8.07
C GLN A 92 -20.74 -19.21 -7.42
N VAL A 93 -19.59 -19.21 -8.09
CA VAL A 93 -18.37 -18.55 -7.59
C VAL A 93 -18.15 -17.24 -8.32
N THR A 94 -17.84 -16.19 -7.57
CA THR A 94 -17.43 -14.89 -8.08
C THR A 94 -16.04 -14.54 -7.59
N GLU A 95 -15.18 -14.07 -8.49
CA GLU A 95 -13.86 -13.54 -8.16
C GLU A 95 -14.01 -12.19 -7.45
N GLN A 96 -13.48 -12.06 -6.22
CA GLN A 96 -13.60 -10.84 -5.43
C GLN A 96 -12.36 -10.60 -4.57
N PRO A 97 -11.81 -9.38 -4.57
CA PRO A 97 -10.76 -9.01 -3.62
C PRO A 97 -11.25 -9.17 -2.17
N PRO A 98 -10.43 -9.73 -1.25
CA PRO A 98 -10.84 -9.95 0.13
C PRO A 98 -11.34 -8.70 0.86
N ALA A 99 -10.73 -7.55 0.62
CA ALA A 99 -11.16 -6.28 1.19
C ALA A 99 -12.58 -5.87 0.76
N THR A 100 -12.98 -6.22 -0.46
CA THR A 100 -14.33 -5.96 -0.98
C THR A 100 -15.35 -6.80 -0.24
N VAL A 101 -15.06 -8.09 -0.06
CA VAL A 101 -15.93 -9.01 0.70
C VAL A 101 -16.06 -8.56 2.16
N LEU A 102 -14.94 -8.20 2.80
CA LEU A 102 -14.94 -7.67 4.16
C LEU A 102 -15.90 -6.48 4.30
N ARG A 103 -15.79 -5.47 3.42
CA ARG A 103 -16.68 -4.30 3.45
C ARG A 103 -18.14 -4.65 3.30
N THR A 104 -18.46 -5.61 2.42
CA THR A 104 -19.84 -6.10 2.23
C THR A 104 -20.36 -6.80 3.49
N LEU A 105 -19.52 -7.62 4.14
CA LEU A 105 -19.90 -8.34 5.36
C LEU A 105 -20.14 -7.41 6.56
N LEU A 106 -19.47 -6.25 6.57
CA LEU A 106 -19.65 -5.21 7.59
C LEU A 106 -20.85 -4.29 7.35
N GLY A 107 -21.65 -4.54 6.32
CA GLY A 107 -22.83 -3.72 6.00
C GLY A 107 -22.50 -2.43 5.26
N GLY A 108 -21.35 -2.34 4.63
CA GLY A 108 -20.97 -1.20 3.75
C GLY A 108 -21.89 -1.15 2.54
N THR A 109 -22.76 -0.14 2.49
CA THR A 109 -23.77 0.07 1.44
C THR A 109 -23.20 0.65 0.14
N ALA A 110 -21.93 0.89 0.06
CA ALA A 110 -21.30 1.49 -1.13
C ALA A 110 -21.07 0.45 -2.23
N GLY A 111 -22.15 -0.11 -2.79
CA GLY A 111 -22.26 -0.47 -4.20
C GLY A 111 -21.24 -1.45 -4.82
N VAL A 112 -20.52 -2.25 -4.05
CA VAL A 112 -19.43 -3.08 -4.59
C VAL A 112 -19.88 -4.50 -4.92
N LEU A 113 -20.72 -5.10 -4.09
CA LEU A 113 -21.39 -6.36 -4.40
C LEU A 113 -22.89 -6.15 -4.35
N SER A 114 -23.61 -6.66 -5.36
CA SER A 114 -25.08 -6.62 -5.40
C SER A 114 -25.70 -7.46 -4.29
N GLU A 115 -25.00 -8.51 -3.84
CA GLU A 115 -25.47 -9.44 -2.81
C GLU A 115 -24.35 -9.87 -1.88
N ARG A 116 -24.71 -10.16 -0.62
CA ARG A 116 -23.81 -10.77 0.37
C ARG A 116 -23.53 -12.22 -0.04
N PRO A 117 -22.25 -12.66 -0.09
CA PRO A 117 -21.94 -14.05 -0.39
C PRO A 117 -22.40 -14.98 0.74
N ASP A 118 -22.74 -16.22 0.39
CA ASP A 118 -23.12 -17.29 1.34
C ASP A 118 -21.90 -18.07 1.83
N GLY A 119 -20.80 -18.02 1.07
CA GLY A 119 -19.50 -18.55 1.43
C GLY A 119 -18.40 -17.61 0.97
N TRP A 120 -17.29 -17.59 1.69
CA TRP A 120 -16.15 -16.77 1.38
C TRP A 120 -14.86 -17.57 1.47
N ILE A 121 -14.06 -17.54 0.40
CA ILE A 121 -12.70 -18.04 0.38
C ILE A 121 -11.74 -16.85 0.21
N SER A 122 -10.98 -16.56 1.26
CA SER A 122 -10.01 -15.48 1.28
C SER A 122 -8.62 -16.00 0.90
N ASP A 123 -7.71 -15.11 0.50
CA ASP A 123 -6.29 -15.45 0.31
C ASP A 123 -5.56 -15.66 1.66
N SER A 124 -6.13 -15.18 2.79
CA SER A 124 -5.53 -15.34 4.12
C SER A 124 -6.58 -15.32 5.22
N SER A 125 -6.38 -16.14 6.25
CA SER A 125 -7.17 -16.11 7.50
C SER A 125 -7.08 -14.77 8.23
N ALA A 126 -6.09 -13.93 7.89
CA ALA A 126 -5.98 -12.57 8.40
C ALA A 126 -7.26 -11.75 8.15
N TRP A 127 -7.85 -11.86 6.97
CA TRP A 127 -9.08 -11.15 6.62
C TRP A 127 -10.30 -11.65 7.42
N ILE A 128 -10.41 -12.96 7.64
CA ILE A 128 -11.51 -13.53 8.41
C ILE A 128 -11.41 -13.10 9.88
N ARG A 129 -10.20 -13.10 10.44
CA ARG A 129 -9.94 -12.59 11.81
C ARG A 129 -10.28 -11.11 11.93
N LEU A 130 -9.91 -10.32 10.93
CA LEU A 130 -10.24 -8.89 10.87
C LEU A 130 -11.76 -8.68 10.80
N ALA A 131 -12.45 -9.44 9.95
CA ALA A 131 -13.91 -9.39 9.83
C ALA A 131 -14.61 -9.70 11.17
N ARG A 132 -14.20 -10.78 11.85
CA ARG A 132 -14.72 -11.15 13.18
C ARG A 132 -14.47 -10.04 14.22
N LYS A 133 -13.26 -9.49 14.23
CA LYS A 133 -12.90 -8.41 15.15
C LYS A 133 -13.73 -7.16 14.92
N GLN A 134 -14.05 -6.83 13.67
CA GLN A 134 -14.88 -5.68 13.31
C GLN A 134 -16.39 -5.97 13.44
N GLY A 135 -16.77 -7.13 13.94
CA GLY A 135 -18.15 -7.46 14.25
C GLY A 135 -18.99 -7.92 13.04
N ALA A 136 -18.36 -8.42 11.99
CA ALA A 136 -19.10 -9.00 10.87
C ALA A 136 -19.94 -10.18 11.35
N ALA A 137 -21.27 -10.10 11.10
CA ALA A 137 -22.22 -11.12 11.51
C ALA A 137 -22.03 -12.43 10.72
N ASN A 138 -22.43 -13.56 11.32
CA ASN A 138 -22.48 -14.90 10.71
C ASN A 138 -21.13 -15.46 10.21
N LEU A 139 -20.05 -15.08 10.88
CA LEU A 139 -18.71 -15.68 10.69
C LEU A 139 -18.38 -16.69 11.82
N ALA A 140 -19.41 -17.19 12.50
CA ALA A 140 -19.26 -18.23 13.52
C ALA A 140 -19.08 -19.59 12.84
N GLY A 141 -17.98 -20.26 13.11
CA GLY A 141 -17.69 -21.59 12.59
C GLY A 141 -16.20 -21.81 12.37
N THR A 142 -15.83 -23.06 12.11
CA THR A 142 -14.45 -23.42 11.78
C THR A 142 -14.16 -23.08 10.33
N GLU A 143 -12.98 -22.53 10.10
CA GLU A 143 -12.44 -22.31 8.77
C GLU A 143 -12.00 -23.65 8.15
N THR A 144 -12.25 -23.81 6.84
CA THR A 144 -11.73 -24.93 6.08
C THR A 144 -10.60 -24.43 5.19
N VAL A 145 -9.36 -24.75 5.52
CA VAL A 145 -8.22 -24.43 4.65
C VAL A 145 -8.28 -25.30 3.40
N MET A 146 -8.41 -24.68 2.24
CA MET A 146 -8.45 -25.38 0.95
C MET A 146 -7.06 -25.64 0.41
N ALA A 147 -6.17 -24.67 0.48
CA ALA A 147 -4.86 -24.71 -0.12
C ALA A 147 -3.91 -23.77 0.64
N THR A 148 -2.63 -23.86 0.36
CA THR A 148 -1.64 -22.89 0.84
C THR A 148 -0.75 -22.38 -0.30
N SER A 149 -0.20 -21.18 -0.14
CA SER A 149 0.85 -20.66 -1.02
C SER A 149 1.82 -19.81 -0.21
N PRO A 150 3.09 -20.18 -0.14
CA PRO A 150 4.08 -19.39 0.55
C PRO A 150 4.35 -18.08 -0.17
N LEU A 151 4.62 -17.00 0.57
CA LEU A 151 5.14 -15.78 0.00
C LEU A 151 6.57 -15.98 -0.48
N VAL A 152 6.87 -15.52 -1.68
CA VAL A 152 8.18 -15.60 -2.30
C VAL A 152 8.68 -14.24 -2.74
N PHE A 153 9.99 -14.07 -2.79
CA PHE A 153 10.62 -13.01 -3.55
C PHE A 153 10.70 -13.46 -5.00
N ALA A 154 10.04 -12.76 -5.91
CA ALA A 154 9.97 -13.13 -7.31
C ALA A 154 10.66 -12.08 -8.18
N THR A 155 11.50 -12.55 -9.11
CA THR A 155 12.21 -11.72 -10.08
C THR A 155 12.54 -12.53 -11.33
N ARG A 156 13.00 -11.87 -12.39
CA ARG A 156 13.44 -12.57 -13.61
C ARG A 156 14.61 -13.52 -13.31
N LYS A 157 14.65 -14.65 -13.98
CA LYS A 157 15.70 -15.67 -13.84
C LYS A 157 17.11 -15.11 -14.02
N SER A 158 17.30 -14.23 -14.99
CA SER A 158 18.58 -13.55 -15.23
C SER A 158 19.03 -12.72 -14.02
N LEU A 159 18.11 -11.99 -13.37
CA LEU A 159 18.40 -11.21 -12.16
C LEU A 159 18.61 -12.13 -10.94
N ALA A 160 17.80 -13.18 -10.78
CA ALA A 160 17.98 -14.16 -9.71
C ALA A 160 19.38 -14.78 -9.74
N ARG A 161 19.87 -15.18 -10.94
CA ARG A 161 21.25 -15.67 -11.14
C ARG A 161 22.30 -14.61 -10.77
N ARG A 162 22.08 -13.36 -11.17
CA ARG A 162 22.99 -12.25 -10.83
C ARG A 162 23.09 -12.05 -9.32
N PHE A 163 21.99 -12.09 -8.61
CA PHE A 163 21.95 -11.98 -7.14
C PHE A 163 22.69 -13.17 -6.50
N ALA A 164 22.49 -14.38 -7.00
CA ALA A 164 23.17 -15.57 -6.52
C ALA A 164 24.70 -15.50 -6.71
N VAL A 165 25.18 -15.04 -7.89
CA VAL A 165 26.61 -14.82 -8.17
C VAL A 165 27.19 -13.77 -7.20
N GLY A 166 26.44 -12.71 -6.92
CA GLY A 166 26.82 -11.69 -5.94
C GLY A 166 26.73 -12.15 -4.48
N LYS A 167 26.35 -13.42 -4.21
CA LYS A 167 26.11 -13.97 -2.89
C LYS A 167 25.09 -13.14 -2.10
N THR A 168 24.13 -12.55 -2.80
CA THR A 168 23.05 -11.77 -2.18
C THR A 168 22.05 -12.75 -1.56
N ASP A 169 22.02 -12.78 -0.23
CA ASP A 169 21.03 -13.55 0.52
C ASP A 169 19.64 -12.95 0.33
N MET A 170 18.70 -13.71 -0.22
CA MET A 170 17.28 -13.34 -0.24
C MET A 170 16.71 -13.51 1.17
N ASN A 171 16.56 -12.40 1.85
CA ASN A 171 16.07 -12.34 3.24
C ASN A 171 15.16 -11.12 3.42
N TRP A 172 14.37 -11.12 4.48
CA TRP A 172 13.40 -10.04 4.74
C TRP A 172 14.02 -8.65 4.93
N ARG A 173 15.33 -8.56 5.26
CA ARG A 173 16.02 -7.26 5.32
C ARG A 173 16.16 -6.60 3.94
N MET A 174 16.01 -7.36 2.86
CA MET A 174 16.06 -6.84 1.49
C MET A 174 14.84 -5.98 1.13
N VAL A 175 13.72 -6.13 1.84
CA VAL A 175 12.52 -5.28 1.63
C VAL A 175 12.73 -3.84 2.08
N PHE A 176 13.78 -3.56 2.87
CA PHE A 176 14.08 -2.23 3.35
C PHE A 176 14.99 -1.48 2.37
N PRO A 177 14.79 -0.17 2.17
CA PRO A 177 15.66 0.61 1.31
C PRO A 177 17.12 0.60 1.80
N ALA A 178 18.07 0.78 0.89
CA ALA A 178 19.51 0.76 1.21
C ALA A 178 19.91 1.79 2.28
N THR A 179 19.15 2.89 2.39
CA THR A 179 19.35 3.94 3.40
C THR A 179 19.22 3.45 4.84
N THR A 180 18.33 2.48 5.11
CA THR A 180 18.21 1.86 6.44
C THR A 180 19.43 1.01 6.82
N ARG A 181 20.28 0.71 5.85
CA ARG A 181 21.54 -0.04 6.01
C ARG A 181 22.78 0.88 5.91
N GLY A 182 22.59 2.19 6.04
CA GLY A 182 23.66 3.19 5.97
C GLY A 182 24.24 3.42 4.57
N ARG A 183 23.54 3.00 3.50
CA ARG A 183 23.99 3.15 2.11
C ARG A 183 23.00 4.01 1.31
N ILE A 184 23.51 4.89 0.46
CA ILE A 184 22.69 5.78 -0.38
C ILE A 184 22.02 4.99 -1.51
N ARG A 185 22.68 3.95 -2.02
CA ARG A 185 22.20 3.13 -3.14
C ARG A 185 22.45 1.64 -2.87
N PRO A 186 21.60 0.74 -3.39
CA PRO A 186 21.90 -0.68 -3.39
C PRO A 186 23.14 -0.96 -4.27
N THR A 187 23.83 -2.06 -3.97
CA THR A 187 24.92 -2.55 -4.82
C THR A 187 24.38 -3.08 -6.14
N GLU A 188 25.24 -3.32 -7.13
CA GLU A 188 24.82 -3.88 -8.43
C GLU A 188 24.18 -5.26 -8.33
N ASN A 189 24.50 -6.02 -7.29
CA ASN A 189 23.98 -7.37 -7.05
C ASN A 189 22.81 -7.38 -6.06
N GLU A 190 22.24 -6.24 -5.71
CA GLU A 190 21.05 -6.13 -4.87
C GLU A 190 19.86 -5.58 -5.68
N PRO A 191 18.62 -5.91 -5.30
CA PRO A 191 17.45 -5.26 -5.87
C PRO A 191 17.48 -3.76 -5.54
N ASP A 192 17.11 -2.96 -6.52
CA ASP A 192 16.94 -1.51 -6.36
C ASP A 192 15.48 -1.09 -6.27
N VAL A 193 14.58 -2.02 -6.59
CA VAL A 193 13.13 -1.85 -6.43
C VAL A 193 12.55 -3.11 -5.79
N VAL A 194 11.84 -2.94 -4.68
CA VAL A 194 11.01 -4.01 -4.10
C VAL A 194 9.56 -3.55 -4.11
N ARG A 195 8.68 -4.36 -4.69
CA ARG A 195 7.25 -4.09 -4.78
C ARG A 195 6.49 -5.07 -3.91
N VAL A 196 5.47 -4.59 -3.26
CA VAL A 196 4.61 -5.38 -2.36
C VAL A 196 3.15 -5.24 -2.79
N PRO A 197 2.31 -6.26 -2.59
CA PRO A 197 0.87 -6.11 -2.76
C PRO A 197 0.34 -5.06 -1.77
N ASP A 198 -0.70 -4.33 -2.18
CA ASP A 198 -1.33 -3.37 -1.28
C ASP A 198 -1.96 -4.09 -0.07
N PRO A 199 -1.49 -3.84 1.16
CA PRO A 199 -2.03 -4.47 2.37
C PRO A 199 -3.51 -4.17 2.63
N SER A 200 -4.04 -3.08 2.06
CA SER A 200 -5.47 -2.76 2.16
C SER A 200 -6.35 -3.62 1.25
N LEU A 201 -5.75 -4.38 0.32
CA LEU A 201 -6.47 -5.16 -0.69
C LEU A 201 -6.12 -6.66 -0.67
N ALA A 202 -4.88 -7.02 -0.29
CA ALA A 202 -4.35 -8.38 -0.38
C ALA A 202 -3.73 -8.88 0.93
N GLY A 203 -4.00 -10.13 1.30
CA GLY A 203 -3.43 -10.78 2.48
C GLY A 203 -1.89 -10.89 2.43
N ALA A 204 -1.33 -11.06 1.23
CA ALA A 204 0.13 -11.04 1.03
C ALA A 204 0.75 -9.69 1.41
N GLY A 205 0.04 -8.58 1.19
CA GLY A 205 0.49 -7.26 1.62
C GLY A 205 0.51 -7.15 3.15
N ILE A 206 -0.58 -7.56 3.82
CA ILE A 206 -0.63 -7.62 5.29
C ILE A 206 0.53 -8.47 5.84
N ALA A 207 0.71 -9.66 5.28
CA ALA A 207 1.76 -10.59 5.68
C ALA A 207 3.16 -9.99 5.48
N THR A 208 3.38 -9.25 4.38
CA THR A 208 4.65 -8.60 4.09
C THR A 208 4.98 -7.50 5.11
N VAL A 209 4.01 -6.63 5.43
CA VAL A 209 4.22 -5.56 6.43
C VAL A 209 4.42 -6.16 7.83
N ALA A 210 3.66 -7.20 8.18
CA ALA A 210 3.83 -7.92 9.44
C ALA A 210 5.22 -8.58 9.55
N ALA A 211 5.70 -9.24 8.47
CA ALA A 211 7.05 -9.82 8.43
C ALA A 211 8.14 -8.75 8.53
N ALA A 212 7.97 -7.62 7.85
CA ALA A 212 8.89 -6.49 7.94
C ALA A 212 8.98 -5.96 9.39
N ARG A 213 7.83 -5.82 10.07
CA ARG A 213 7.78 -5.40 11.48
C ARG A 213 8.49 -6.40 12.39
N ASP A 214 8.21 -7.68 12.21
CA ASP A 214 8.84 -8.76 13.01
C ASP A 214 10.38 -8.77 12.87
N VAL A 215 10.89 -8.50 11.67
CA VAL A 215 12.34 -8.47 11.39
C VAL A 215 13.05 -7.30 12.07
N VAL A 216 12.42 -6.13 12.16
CA VAL A 216 13.02 -4.95 12.79
C VAL A 216 12.72 -4.86 14.28
N GLY A 217 11.71 -5.60 14.78
CA GLY A 217 11.30 -5.58 16.19
C GLY A 217 10.54 -4.31 16.58
N SER A 218 10.81 -3.78 17.77
CA SER A 218 10.11 -2.64 18.35
C SER A 218 11.07 -1.52 18.77
N GLY A 219 10.53 -0.33 19.00
CA GLY A 219 11.28 0.84 19.43
C GLY A 219 11.55 1.83 18.30
N ALA A 220 12.11 2.99 18.64
CA ALA A 220 12.26 4.12 17.73
C ALA A 220 13.05 3.82 16.45
N GLU A 221 14.08 3.00 16.52
CA GLU A 221 14.86 2.57 15.36
C GLU A 221 14.04 1.66 14.44
N ALA A 222 13.32 0.71 15.01
CA ALA A 222 12.41 -0.17 14.28
C ALA A 222 11.27 0.61 13.61
N ASP A 223 10.72 1.64 14.28
CA ASP A 223 9.69 2.51 13.73
C ASP A 223 10.20 3.34 12.55
N ARG A 224 11.45 3.84 12.63
CA ARG A 224 12.10 4.50 11.49
C ARG A 224 12.31 3.55 10.31
N ALA A 225 12.78 2.33 10.57
CA ALA A 225 12.99 1.32 9.53
C ALA A 225 11.66 0.93 8.86
N LEU A 226 10.60 0.65 9.64
CA LEU A 226 9.27 0.34 9.12
C LEU A 226 8.71 1.51 8.30
N THR A 227 8.90 2.74 8.77
CA THR A 227 8.48 3.95 8.04
C THR A 227 9.19 4.04 6.68
N ALA A 228 10.51 3.84 6.66
CA ALA A 228 11.29 3.85 5.42
C ALA A 228 10.81 2.74 4.46
N PHE A 229 10.53 1.55 4.99
CA PHE A 229 9.99 0.44 4.20
C PHE A 229 8.62 0.79 3.59
N VAL A 230 7.64 1.21 4.38
CA VAL A 230 6.28 1.51 3.89
C VAL A 230 6.32 2.63 2.85
N ARG A 231 7.08 3.70 3.11
CA ARG A 231 7.23 4.82 2.17
C ARG A 231 7.87 4.42 0.86
N TRP A 232 8.82 3.51 0.89
CA TRP A 232 9.47 2.99 -0.31
C TRP A 232 8.57 2.00 -1.06
N ALA A 233 7.96 1.06 -0.34
CA ALA A 233 7.14 -0.01 -0.91
C ALA A 233 5.84 0.51 -1.54
N GLN A 234 5.22 1.55 -0.95
CA GLN A 234 3.94 2.10 -1.44
C GLN A 234 4.02 2.66 -2.87
N ALA A 235 5.18 3.18 -3.27
CA ALA A 235 5.38 3.71 -4.62
C ALA A 235 5.21 2.66 -5.73
N GLY A 236 5.39 1.39 -5.38
CA GLY A 236 5.23 0.25 -6.30
C GLY A 236 4.15 -0.73 -5.86
N ALA A 237 3.30 -0.37 -4.89
CA ALA A 237 2.20 -1.23 -4.47
C ALA A 237 1.16 -1.38 -5.59
N ALA A 238 0.69 -2.59 -5.80
CA ALA A 238 -0.30 -2.90 -6.81
C ALA A 238 -1.49 -3.65 -6.19
N PRO A 239 -2.68 -3.51 -6.79
CA PRO A 239 -3.90 -4.14 -6.26
C PRO A 239 -3.92 -5.65 -6.41
N ASP A 240 -3.15 -6.19 -7.34
CA ASP A 240 -3.14 -7.61 -7.65
C ASP A 240 -1.75 -8.12 -8.09
N TYR A 241 -1.56 -9.44 -7.99
CA TYR A 241 -0.29 -10.11 -8.28
C TYR A 241 0.06 -10.12 -9.76
N ARG A 242 -0.94 -10.12 -10.66
CA ARG A 242 -0.73 -10.12 -12.12
C ARG A 242 -0.10 -8.81 -12.56
N THR A 243 -0.60 -7.68 -12.04
CA THR A 243 -0.02 -6.35 -12.28
C THR A 243 1.42 -6.27 -11.77
N MET A 244 1.70 -6.83 -10.59
CA MET A 244 3.05 -6.84 -10.03
C MET A 244 4.02 -7.65 -10.87
N LEU A 245 3.63 -8.85 -11.30
CA LEU A 245 4.47 -9.73 -12.11
C LEU A 245 4.67 -9.19 -13.53
N ALA A 246 3.65 -8.56 -14.13
CA ALA A 246 3.79 -7.85 -15.40
C ALA A 246 4.84 -6.73 -15.33
N ALA A 247 4.94 -6.04 -14.19
CA ALA A 247 5.97 -5.02 -13.99
C ALA A 247 7.39 -5.59 -13.83
N VAL A 248 7.53 -6.89 -13.49
CA VAL A 248 8.83 -7.58 -13.51
C VAL A 248 9.30 -7.87 -14.95
N ASP A 249 8.36 -8.13 -15.85
CA ASP A 249 8.65 -8.38 -17.27
C ASP A 249 9.03 -7.12 -18.03
N ASP A 250 8.66 -5.95 -17.53
CA ASP A 250 8.99 -4.69 -18.18
C ASP A 250 10.50 -4.42 -18.15
N ARG A 251 11.12 -4.59 -19.34
CA ARG A 251 12.57 -4.39 -19.56
C ARG A 251 12.91 -2.94 -19.93
N SER A 252 11.93 -2.04 -19.98
CA SER A 252 12.13 -0.65 -20.38
C SER A 252 12.96 0.16 -19.37
N PHE A 253 13.09 -0.32 -18.14
CA PHE A 253 13.86 0.29 -17.09
C PHE A 253 15.09 -0.57 -16.71
N TRP A 254 16.23 0.11 -16.50
CA TRP A 254 17.47 -0.49 -15.97
C TRP A 254 17.35 -0.96 -14.51
N GLN A 255 16.11 -1.14 -14.03
CA GLN A 255 15.81 -1.52 -12.66
C GLN A 255 15.98 -3.04 -12.46
N ARG A 256 16.30 -3.40 -11.22
CA ARG A 256 16.40 -4.78 -10.74
C ARG A 256 15.24 -5.07 -9.76
N PRO A 257 14.01 -5.22 -10.29
CA PRO A 257 12.83 -5.37 -9.46
C PRO A 257 12.78 -6.75 -8.80
N VAL A 258 12.37 -6.75 -7.54
CA VAL A 258 11.89 -7.93 -6.81
C VAL A 258 10.47 -7.63 -6.37
N VAL A 259 9.56 -8.57 -6.58
CA VAL A 259 8.17 -8.47 -6.10
C VAL A 259 7.91 -9.54 -5.06
N ILE A 260 7.07 -9.24 -4.07
CA ILE A 260 6.65 -10.19 -3.04
C ILE A 260 5.23 -10.65 -3.39
N VAL A 261 5.10 -11.92 -3.73
CA VAL A 261 3.84 -12.50 -4.21
C VAL A 261 3.68 -13.93 -3.69
N PRO A 262 2.47 -14.51 -3.72
CA PRO A 262 2.28 -15.94 -3.51
C PRO A 262 3.04 -16.76 -4.56
N GLU A 263 3.61 -17.89 -4.18
CA GLU A 263 4.32 -18.82 -5.08
C GLU A 263 3.42 -19.24 -6.25
N GLN A 264 2.14 -19.49 -5.99
CA GLN A 264 1.14 -19.83 -7.01
C GLN A 264 1.05 -18.78 -8.12
N SER A 265 1.16 -17.49 -7.77
CA SER A 265 1.09 -16.43 -8.77
C SER A 265 2.29 -16.45 -9.73
N VAL A 266 3.47 -16.88 -9.26
CA VAL A 266 4.65 -17.11 -10.12
C VAL A 266 4.40 -18.29 -11.04
N TRP A 267 3.80 -19.35 -10.53
CA TRP A 267 3.42 -20.52 -11.34
C TRP A 267 2.44 -20.12 -12.45
N GLU A 268 1.38 -19.40 -12.13
CA GLU A 268 0.38 -18.95 -13.11
C GLU A 268 0.99 -18.00 -14.15
N HIS A 269 1.85 -17.10 -13.73
CA HIS A 269 2.55 -16.18 -14.63
C HIS A 269 3.42 -16.91 -15.65
N ASN A 270 4.18 -17.91 -15.19
CA ASN A 270 5.11 -18.69 -16.02
C ASN A 270 4.41 -19.70 -16.96
N ARG A 271 3.09 -19.87 -16.89
CA ARG A 271 2.33 -20.62 -17.90
C ARG A 271 2.43 -19.97 -19.28
N ARG A 272 2.74 -18.69 -19.34
CA ARG A 272 3.09 -18.00 -20.59
C ARG A 272 4.57 -18.21 -20.87
N PRO A 273 4.92 -18.77 -22.03
CA PRO A 273 6.33 -18.95 -22.39
C PRO A 273 7.09 -17.62 -22.36
N SER A 274 8.27 -17.63 -21.75
CA SER A 274 9.18 -16.47 -21.67
C SER A 274 10.63 -16.96 -21.79
N ASP A 275 11.47 -16.19 -22.49
CA ASP A 275 12.92 -16.46 -22.57
C ASP A 275 13.64 -16.16 -21.24
N ASP A 276 13.02 -15.35 -20.38
CA ASP A 276 13.53 -14.98 -19.05
C ASP A 276 12.40 -15.07 -18.01
N PRO A 277 11.96 -16.31 -17.66
CA PRO A 277 10.82 -16.51 -16.77
C PRO A 277 11.08 -15.96 -15.37
N VAL A 278 10.02 -15.74 -14.62
CA VAL A 278 10.09 -15.31 -13.23
C VAL A 278 10.47 -16.49 -12.34
N THR A 279 11.48 -16.29 -11.49
CA THR A 279 11.96 -17.28 -10.52
C THR A 279 11.46 -16.90 -9.12
N ALA A 280 10.89 -17.89 -8.41
CA ALA A 280 10.50 -17.78 -7.02
C ALA A 280 11.70 -18.09 -6.11
N LEU A 281 11.97 -17.21 -5.14
CA LEU A 281 13.07 -17.33 -4.20
C LEU A 281 12.51 -17.32 -2.78
N HIS A 282 12.75 -18.37 -2.02
CA HIS A 282 12.32 -18.45 -0.62
C HIS A 282 13.25 -17.60 0.26
N PRO A 283 12.69 -16.74 1.15
CA PRO A 283 13.51 -16.00 2.12
C PRO A 283 14.21 -16.96 3.09
N ARG A 284 15.48 -16.71 3.36
CA ARG A 284 16.33 -17.57 4.20
C ARG A 284 15.78 -17.79 5.62
N GLU A 285 15.19 -16.76 6.20
CA GLU A 285 14.62 -16.82 7.56
C GLU A 285 13.26 -17.51 7.62
N GLY A 286 12.76 -17.96 6.47
CA GLY A 286 11.42 -18.51 6.33
C GLY A 286 10.41 -17.50 5.87
N THR A 287 9.26 -17.98 5.46
CA THR A 287 8.17 -17.20 4.86
C THR A 287 6.85 -17.40 5.58
N ILE A 288 5.87 -16.59 5.23
CA ILE A 288 4.49 -16.70 5.68
C ILE A 288 3.70 -17.41 4.59
N ASN A 289 2.92 -18.42 4.95
CA ASN A 289 1.99 -19.06 4.06
C ASN A 289 0.65 -18.32 4.05
N LEU A 290 0.14 -18.02 2.87
CA LEU A 290 -1.27 -17.73 2.66
C LEU A 290 -2.04 -19.04 2.74
N ASP A 291 -3.14 -19.07 3.48
CA ASP A 291 -3.79 -20.31 3.91
C ASP A 291 -5.19 -20.53 3.32
N TYR A 292 -5.62 -19.70 2.38
CA TYR A 292 -6.89 -19.80 1.59
C TYR A 292 -8.06 -20.47 2.35
N PRO A 293 -8.50 -19.87 3.45
CA PRO A 293 -9.57 -20.44 4.26
C PRO A 293 -10.95 -20.18 3.64
N TYR A 294 -11.81 -21.19 3.69
CA TYR A 294 -13.23 -21.06 3.39
C TYR A 294 -14.04 -20.89 4.67
N VAL A 295 -14.97 -19.95 4.68
CA VAL A 295 -15.89 -19.71 5.79
C VAL A 295 -17.31 -19.50 5.28
N VAL A 296 -18.32 -20.03 6.02
CA VAL A 296 -19.73 -19.80 5.76
C VAL A 296 -20.12 -18.42 6.27
N THR A 297 -20.84 -17.65 5.46
CA THR A 297 -21.22 -16.27 5.73
C THR A 297 -22.73 -16.02 5.66
N SER A 298 -23.50 -17.01 5.21
CA SER A 298 -24.96 -16.88 5.04
C SER A 298 -25.70 -16.89 6.37
N PRO A 299 -26.66 -15.96 6.57
CA PRO A 299 -27.62 -16.03 7.65
C PRO A 299 -28.79 -17.03 7.38
N ASP A 300 -29.01 -17.42 6.13
CA ASP A 300 -30.02 -18.39 5.73
C ASP A 300 -29.52 -19.81 5.98
N GLU A 301 -30.27 -20.62 6.72
CA GLU A 301 -29.80 -21.95 7.13
C GLU A 301 -29.72 -22.95 5.96
N ALA A 302 -30.60 -22.87 4.97
CA ALA A 302 -30.53 -23.75 3.80
C ALA A 302 -29.28 -23.44 2.96
N LYS A 303 -29.00 -22.17 2.72
CA LYS A 303 -27.78 -21.70 2.04
C LYS A 303 -26.52 -21.98 2.86
N ALA A 304 -26.56 -21.79 4.18
CA ALA A 304 -25.47 -22.14 5.08
C ALA A 304 -25.15 -23.63 5.05
N SER A 305 -26.18 -24.49 5.02
CA SER A 305 -26.03 -25.95 4.87
C SER A 305 -25.44 -26.32 3.52
N GLY A 306 -25.90 -25.70 2.43
CA GLY A 306 -25.34 -25.86 1.10
C GLY A 306 -23.85 -25.39 1.04
N SER A 307 -23.54 -24.26 1.68
CA SER A 307 -22.19 -23.72 1.80
C SER A 307 -21.26 -24.66 2.58
N ARG A 308 -21.76 -25.31 3.67
CA ARG A 308 -21.00 -26.35 4.40
C ARG A 308 -20.76 -27.60 3.56
N ALA A 309 -21.76 -28.03 2.77
CA ALA A 309 -21.59 -29.15 1.84
C ALA A 309 -20.50 -28.87 0.80
N PHE A 310 -20.47 -27.67 0.26
CA PHE A 310 -19.39 -27.25 -0.65
C PHE A 310 -18.03 -27.15 0.06
N ALA A 311 -17.98 -26.66 1.30
CA ALA A 311 -16.75 -26.65 2.11
C ALA A 311 -16.17 -28.07 2.29
N ALA A 312 -17.05 -29.08 2.50
CA ALA A 312 -16.63 -30.48 2.57
C ALA A 312 -16.09 -30.97 1.22
N TRP A 313 -16.72 -30.58 0.10
CA TRP A 313 -16.24 -30.88 -1.25
C TRP A 313 -14.87 -30.31 -1.56
N LEU A 314 -14.58 -29.10 -1.10
CA LEU A 314 -13.27 -28.47 -1.27
C LEU A 314 -12.13 -29.27 -0.63
N ARG A 315 -12.43 -30.15 0.34
CA ARG A 315 -11.47 -31.08 0.96
C ARG A 315 -11.38 -32.43 0.26
N SER A 316 -12.20 -32.68 -0.76
CA SER A 316 -12.13 -33.96 -1.48
C SER A 316 -10.75 -34.16 -2.14
N PRO A 317 -10.28 -35.40 -2.27
CA PRO A 317 -9.01 -35.70 -2.92
C PRO A 317 -8.90 -35.11 -4.32
N GLU A 318 -9.99 -35.12 -5.09
CA GLU A 318 -10.06 -34.58 -6.44
C GLU A 318 -9.87 -33.07 -6.48
N THR A 319 -10.49 -32.34 -5.53
CA THR A 319 -10.36 -30.90 -5.44
C THR A 319 -8.96 -30.51 -4.96
N GLN A 320 -8.42 -31.23 -3.99
CA GLN A 320 -7.04 -31.03 -3.50
C GLN A 320 -6.03 -31.29 -4.60
N GLU A 321 -6.25 -32.31 -5.43
CA GLU A 321 -5.39 -32.59 -6.59
C GLU A 321 -5.48 -31.48 -7.65
N ALA A 322 -6.67 -30.96 -7.92
CA ALA A 322 -6.87 -29.84 -8.82
C ALA A 322 -6.14 -28.57 -8.34
N ALA A 323 -6.20 -28.27 -7.03
CA ALA A 323 -5.47 -27.15 -6.45
C ALA A 323 -3.96 -27.29 -6.63
N ARG A 324 -3.41 -28.49 -6.40
CA ARG A 324 -1.96 -28.74 -6.64
C ARG A 324 -1.59 -28.58 -8.11
N ARG A 325 -2.42 -29.05 -9.05
CA ARG A 325 -2.20 -28.82 -10.49
C ARG A 325 -2.27 -27.35 -10.89
N ALA A 326 -2.99 -26.55 -10.13
CA ALA A 326 -3.08 -25.10 -10.31
C ALA A 326 -1.94 -24.31 -9.60
N GLY A 327 -0.90 -25.02 -9.12
CA GLY A 327 0.28 -24.41 -8.51
C GLY A 327 0.17 -24.11 -7.02
N PHE A 328 -0.94 -24.50 -6.37
CA PHE A 328 -1.06 -24.39 -4.92
C PHE A 328 -0.38 -25.56 -4.21
N ARG A 329 -0.04 -25.36 -2.96
CA ARG A 329 0.36 -26.43 -2.05
C ARG A 329 -0.87 -26.91 -1.26
N SER A 330 -0.85 -28.16 -0.84
CA SER A 330 -1.83 -28.71 0.09
C SER A 330 -1.81 -27.94 1.43
N PRO A 331 -2.84 -28.09 2.28
CA PRO A 331 -2.84 -27.44 3.60
C PRO A 331 -1.62 -27.77 4.49
N ASP A 332 -0.98 -28.92 4.28
CA ASP A 332 0.28 -29.32 4.95
C ASP A 332 1.55 -28.74 4.30
N GLY A 333 1.40 -27.91 3.25
CA GLY A 333 2.51 -27.29 2.50
C GLY A 333 3.14 -28.17 1.42
N SER A 334 2.65 -29.40 1.19
CA SER A 334 3.20 -30.31 0.19
C SER A 334 2.67 -30.01 -1.22
N LEU A 335 3.51 -30.26 -2.25
CA LEU A 335 3.12 -30.22 -3.66
C LEU A 335 2.57 -31.58 -4.16
N GLY A 336 2.73 -32.63 -3.35
CA GLY A 336 2.46 -33.99 -3.80
C GLY A 336 3.36 -34.40 -4.97
N PRO A 337 2.84 -35.15 -5.97
CA PRO A 337 3.62 -35.62 -7.10
C PRO A 337 3.83 -34.55 -8.20
N TYR A 338 3.29 -33.35 -8.04
CA TYR A 338 3.35 -32.31 -9.07
C TYR A 338 4.63 -31.49 -8.97
N SER A 339 5.28 -31.27 -10.10
CA SER A 339 6.39 -30.34 -10.22
C SER A 339 5.86 -28.97 -10.62
N PRO A 340 6.14 -27.91 -9.85
CA PRO A 340 5.70 -26.56 -10.19
C PRO A 340 6.51 -25.93 -11.32
N GLY A 341 7.47 -26.66 -11.91
CA GLY A 341 8.41 -26.17 -12.91
C GLY A 341 9.76 -25.75 -12.32
N PRO A 342 10.77 -25.52 -13.18
CA PRO A 342 12.15 -25.32 -12.75
C PRO A 342 12.40 -23.99 -12.01
N GLU A 343 11.48 -23.05 -12.10
CA GLU A 343 11.63 -21.71 -11.52
C GLU A 343 11.00 -21.60 -10.13
N ILE A 344 10.41 -22.67 -9.62
CA ILE A 344 9.78 -22.73 -8.30
C ILE A 344 10.42 -23.86 -7.49
N PRO A 345 10.94 -23.59 -6.28
CA PRO A 345 11.51 -24.64 -5.42
C PRO A 345 10.47 -25.71 -5.06
N THR A 346 10.84 -26.99 -5.21
CA THR A 346 9.97 -28.12 -4.84
C THR A 346 9.89 -28.31 -3.32
N GLU A 347 10.95 -27.98 -2.61
CA GLU A 347 11.01 -28.07 -1.15
C GLU A 347 10.07 -27.04 -0.52
N ALA A 348 9.34 -27.44 0.51
CA ALA A 348 8.55 -26.52 1.30
C ALA A 348 9.49 -25.53 2.02
N PRO A 349 9.22 -24.22 1.96
CA PRO A 349 10.02 -23.25 2.67
C PRO A 349 9.84 -23.42 4.19
N ARG A 350 10.81 -22.97 4.96
CA ARG A 350 10.59 -22.76 6.39
C ARG A 350 9.44 -21.78 6.58
N THR A 351 8.50 -22.12 7.44
CA THR A 351 7.38 -21.23 7.78
C THR A 351 7.75 -20.36 8.99
N ARG A 352 7.44 -19.08 8.89
CA ARG A 352 7.44 -18.17 10.04
C ARG A 352 6.15 -18.38 10.85
N PRO A 353 6.13 -17.99 12.14
CA PRO A 353 4.92 -18.06 12.94
C PRO A 353 3.73 -17.39 12.25
N THR A 354 2.55 -17.94 12.49
CA THR A 354 1.29 -17.38 11.99
C THR A 354 1.13 -15.93 12.46
N ILE A 355 0.67 -15.06 11.57
CA ILE A 355 0.41 -13.65 11.88
C ILE A 355 -0.68 -13.58 12.97
N LEU A 356 -0.32 -13.06 14.13
CA LEU A 356 -1.26 -12.85 15.22
C LEU A 356 -2.24 -11.71 14.90
N PRO A 357 -3.45 -11.71 15.45
CA PRO A 357 -4.44 -10.65 15.20
C PRO A 357 -3.90 -9.23 15.46
N GLY A 358 -3.09 -9.02 16.51
CA GLY A 358 -2.46 -7.74 16.80
C GLY A 358 -1.48 -7.27 15.71
N MET A 359 -0.77 -8.20 15.09
CA MET A 359 0.16 -7.89 13.99
C MET A 359 -0.58 -7.46 12.72
N ILE A 360 -1.79 -8.00 12.49
CA ILE A 360 -2.65 -7.59 11.36
C ILE A 360 -3.07 -6.14 11.53
N ASP A 361 -3.55 -5.78 12.73
CA ASP A 361 -3.99 -4.42 13.03
C ASP A 361 -2.82 -3.44 12.93
N GLU A 362 -1.67 -3.81 13.46
CA GLU A 362 -0.47 -2.99 13.40
C GLU A 362 -0.01 -2.79 11.95
N ALA A 363 -0.01 -3.84 11.13
CA ALA A 363 0.36 -3.76 9.72
C ALA A 363 -0.58 -2.85 8.93
N LEU A 364 -1.89 -3.01 9.09
CA LEU A 364 -2.89 -2.17 8.42
C LEU A 364 -2.85 -0.73 8.93
N ALA A 365 -2.68 -0.52 10.24
CA ALA A 365 -2.54 0.81 10.81
C ALA A 365 -1.26 1.50 10.33
N ALA A 366 -0.13 0.78 10.27
CA ALA A 366 1.11 1.30 9.74
C ALA A 366 0.95 1.71 8.26
N TRP A 367 0.38 0.83 7.45
CA TRP A 367 0.13 1.12 6.04
C TRP A 367 -0.80 2.33 5.85
N SER A 368 -1.97 2.34 6.48
CA SER A 368 -2.95 3.42 6.34
C SER A 368 -2.43 4.80 6.79
N ARG A 369 -1.48 4.82 7.72
CA ARG A 369 -0.90 6.07 8.23
C ARG A 369 0.33 6.54 7.45
N LEU A 370 1.12 5.62 6.92
CA LEU A 370 2.40 5.92 6.28
C LEU A 370 2.34 5.91 4.75
N ALA A 371 1.47 5.07 4.15
CA ALA A 371 1.36 4.93 2.71
C ALA A 371 0.67 6.09 1.98
N PRO A 372 -0.37 6.79 2.53
CA PRO A 372 -1.01 7.86 1.80
C PRO A 372 0.01 8.86 1.26
N PRO A 373 -0.16 9.34 0.03
CA PRO A 373 0.70 10.35 -0.54
C PRO A 373 0.75 11.58 0.37
N THR A 374 1.75 12.41 0.20
CA THR A 374 1.97 13.56 1.08
C THR A 374 1.86 14.85 0.28
N ASN A 375 1.08 15.79 0.81
CA ASN A 375 0.98 17.17 0.35
C ASN A 375 1.86 18.02 1.26
N ILE A 376 3.04 18.42 0.80
CA ILE A 376 4.08 19.08 1.61
C ILE A 376 4.36 20.47 1.10
N LEU A 377 4.21 21.45 1.97
CA LEU A 377 4.81 22.76 1.78
C LEU A 377 6.08 22.87 2.62
N VAL A 378 7.22 23.06 1.97
CA VAL A 378 8.53 23.25 2.62
C VAL A 378 8.78 24.73 2.83
N LEU A 379 9.04 25.14 4.07
CA LEU A 379 9.56 26.46 4.41
C LEU A 379 11.06 26.34 4.68
N ALA A 380 11.88 26.98 3.85
CA ALA A 380 13.34 26.99 3.99
C ALA A 380 13.80 28.35 4.50
N ASP A 381 14.35 28.38 5.71
CA ASP A 381 14.96 29.55 6.31
C ASP A 381 16.26 29.92 5.59
N SER A 382 16.31 31.07 4.97
CA SER A 382 17.52 31.61 4.34
C SER A 382 18.14 32.79 5.11
N GLY A 383 17.66 33.03 6.35
CA GLY A 383 18.17 34.10 7.20
C GLY A 383 19.55 33.82 7.82
N LYS A 384 20.07 34.83 8.51
CA LYS A 384 21.42 34.85 9.09
C LYS A 384 21.77 33.66 9.99
N HIS A 385 20.78 33.10 10.70
CA HIS A 385 21.01 31.97 11.61
C HIS A 385 21.34 30.68 10.83
N MET A 386 20.85 30.54 9.62
CA MET A 386 21.15 29.43 8.73
C MET A 386 22.47 29.61 7.95
N ALA A 387 23.04 30.82 7.93
CA ALA A 387 24.35 31.07 7.34
C ALA A 387 25.53 30.60 8.23
N GLY A 388 25.28 30.42 9.53
CA GLY A 388 26.29 29.95 10.48
C GLY A 388 26.70 28.48 10.23
N PRO A 389 27.86 28.04 10.76
CA PRO A 389 28.33 26.66 10.60
C PRO A 389 27.53 25.69 11.46
N ILE A 390 27.44 24.42 11.00
CA ILE A 390 26.96 23.30 11.81
C ILE A 390 28.15 22.61 12.51
N ASN A 391 27.92 22.04 13.69
CA ASN A 391 28.96 21.34 14.44
C ASN A 391 29.55 20.19 13.60
N GLY A 392 30.88 20.05 13.62
CA GLY A 392 31.60 18.99 12.91
C GLY A 392 31.94 19.27 11.45
N GLN A 393 31.41 20.36 10.84
CA GLN A 393 31.76 20.75 9.45
C GLN A 393 32.22 22.19 9.39
N ARG A 394 33.54 22.43 9.56
CA ARG A 394 34.10 23.75 9.39
C ARG A 394 33.92 24.25 7.95
N GLY A 395 33.33 25.44 7.80
CA GLY A 395 33.18 26.12 6.51
C GLY A 395 31.86 25.84 5.74
N LYS A 396 30.95 24.94 6.20
CA LYS A 396 29.66 24.77 5.57
C LYS A 396 28.53 25.41 6.38
N ALA A 397 27.71 26.23 5.74
CA ALA A 397 26.53 26.83 6.33
C ALA A 397 25.47 25.76 6.68
N ARG A 398 24.72 25.97 7.76
CA ARG A 398 23.61 25.09 8.19
C ARG A 398 22.63 24.83 7.05
N LEU A 399 22.24 25.87 6.30
CA LEU A 399 21.35 25.72 5.16
C LEU A 399 21.93 24.81 4.09
N THR A 400 23.21 24.93 3.75
CA THR A 400 23.85 24.07 2.75
C THR A 400 23.78 22.60 3.16
N VAL A 401 24.07 22.31 4.44
CA VAL A 401 24.04 20.94 4.96
C VAL A 401 22.61 20.40 5.00
N ALA A 402 21.64 21.24 5.41
CA ALA A 402 20.23 20.89 5.41
C ALA A 402 19.72 20.55 4.00
N LEU A 403 20.10 21.35 3.01
CA LEU A 403 19.69 21.15 1.62
C LEU A 403 20.39 19.95 0.96
N ASP A 404 21.65 19.66 1.31
CA ASP A 404 22.34 18.44 0.86
C ASP A 404 21.59 17.18 1.34
N ALA A 405 21.11 17.19 2.56
CA ALA A 405 20.31 16.09 3.09
C ALA A 405 18.87 16.07 2.52
N ALA A 406 18.24 17.24 2.34
CA ALA A 406 16.93 17.34 1.69
C ALA A 406 16.96 16.77 0.27
N ARG A 407 18.06 16.93 -0.46
CA ARG A 407 18.25 16.35 -1.80
C ARG A 407 18.23 14.81 -1.75
N LEU A 408 18.84 14.20 -0.74
CA LEU A 408 18.77 12.75 -0.54
C LEU A 408 17.35 12.32 -0.14
N GLY A 409 16.72 13.10 0.74
CA GLY A 409 15.34 12.86 1.17
C GLY A 409 14.32 12.99 0.02
N LEU A 410 14.56 13.89 -0.93
CA LEU A 410 13.67 14.10 -2.08
C LEU A 410 13.52 12.83 -2.96
N GLN A 411 14.56 11.99 -3.01
CA GLN A 411 14.53 10.74 -3.74
C GLN A 411 13.68 9.65 -3.05
N LEU A 412 13.36 9.82 -1.77
CA LEU A 412 12.48 8.90 -1.01
C LEU A 412 10.99 9.23 -1.19
N PHE A 413 10.66 10.36 -1.80
CA PHE A 413 9.27 10.71 -2.06
C PHE A 413 8.77 10.05 -3.35
N PRO A 414 7.63 9.33 -3.28
CA PRO A 414 7.03 8.73 -4.46
C PRO A 414 6.47 9.80 -5.41
N ASP A 415 6.22 9.40 -6.65
CA ASP A 415 5.69 10.27 -7.70
C ASP A 415 4.30 10.83 -7.38
N SER A 416 3.56 10.17 -6.50
CA SER A 416 2.26 10.62 -5.99
C SER A 416 2.35 11.78 -4.97
N THR A 417 3.56 12.23 -4.61
CA THR A 417 3.75 13.35 -3.67
C THR A 417 3.43 14.68 -4.34
N HIS A 418 2.69 15.55 -3.63
CA HIS A 418 2.63 16.97 -3.93
C HIS A 418 3.64 17.71 -3.07
N MET A 419 4.42 18.60 -3.67
CA MET A 419 5.42 19.39 -2.96
C MET A 419 5.53 20.80 -3.51
N GLY A 420 5.59 21.77 -2.59
CA GLY A 420 5.93 23.16 -2.87
C GLY A 420 7.07 23.60 -1.96
N MET A 421 7.72 24.73 -2.27
CA MET A 421 8.79 25.28 -1.47
C MET A 421 8.71 26.80 -1.42
N TRP A 422 8.70 27.34 -0.22
CA TRP A 422 8.91 28.74 0.04
C TRP A 422 10.25 28.95 0.73
N GLU A 423 10.96 29.96 0.30
CA GLU A 423 12.10 30.54 1.00
C GLU A 423 11.60 31.64 1.91
N PHE A 424 12.11 31.74 3.12
CA PHE A 424 11.77 32.82 4.00
C PHE A 424 12.99 33.47 4.66
N SER A 425 12.91 34.79 4.79
CA SER A 425 13.75 35.69 5.55
C SER A 425 13.01 37.02 5.60
N SER A 426 13.46 38.01 6.36
CA SER A 426 12.85 39.35 6.33
C SER A 426 13.53 40.27 5.32
N ALA A 427 13.97 39.75 4.17
CA ALA A 427 14.63 40.51 3.15
C ALA A 427 13.67 41.45 2.42
N LYS A 428 14.02 42.73 2.36
CA LYS A 428 13.31 43.73 1.52
C LYS A 428 11.80 43.89 1.76
N GLY A 429 11.30 43.48 2.94
CA GLY A 429 9.88 43.60 3.29
C GLY A 429 9.00 42.46 2.78
N GLU A 430 9.56 41.42 2.16
CA GLU A 430 8.89 40.17 1.82
C GLU A 430 9.38 39.08 2.77
N ASP A 431 8.53 38.64 3.69
CA ASP A 431 8.89 37.61 4.67
C ASP A 431 8.96 36.21 4.03
N GLN A 432 8.20 35.97 2.96
CA GLN A 432 8.17 34.68 2.25
C GLN A 432 8.24 34.90 0.73
N ARG A 433 8.94 33.98 0.05
CA ARG A 433 9.02 33.92 -1.40
C ARG A 433 8.70 32.52 -1.89
N GLU A 434 7.64 32.37 -2.67
CA GLU A 434 7.33 31.12 -3.34
C GLU A 434 8.40 30.80 -4.40
N ARG A 435 9.13 29.70 -4.21
CA ARG A 435 10.18 29.23 -5.13
C ARG A 435 9.70 28.11 -6.03
N VAL A 436 8.77 27.29 -5.52
CA VAL A 436 8.09 26.23 -6.23
C VAL A 436 6.65 26.17 -5.72
N ARG A 437 5.69 26.22 -6.63
CA ARG A 437 4.27 26.10 -6.31
C ARG A 437 3.95 24.71 -5.80
N LEU A 438 3.04 24.61 -4.83
CA LEU A 438 2.52 23.35 -4.35
C LEU A 438 1.80 22.60 -5.46
N GLY A 439 2.13 21.32 -5.65
CA GLY A 439 1.51 20.44 -6.65
C GLY A 439 2.30 19.16 -6.89
N PRO A 440 1.84 18.28 -7.81
CA PRO A 440 2.49 17.00 -8.11
C PRO A 440 3.96 17.17 -8.49
N ILE A 441 4.86 16.41 -7.84
CA ILE A 441 6.31 16.55 -8.08
C ILE A 441 6.74 16.11 -9.47
N THR A 442 5.91 15.35 -10.18
CA THR A 442 6.13 14.88 -11.55
C THR A 442 5.68 15.86 -12.62
N GLU A 443 4.95 16.91 -12.23
CA GLU A 443 4.42 17.89 -13.15
C GLU A 443 5.28 19.17 -13.20
N PRO A 444 5.23 19.94 -14.31
CA PRO A 444 5.92 21.22 -14.42
C PRO A 444 5.38 22.28 -13.44
N ASP A 445 6.27 23.15 -12.98
CA ASP A 445 5.95 24.31 -12.15
C ASP A 445 5.90 25.60 -13.00
N GLY A 446 4.87 25.73 -13.82
CA GLY A 446 4.69 26.93 -14.66
C GLY A 446 5.65 27.07 -15.85
N GLY A 447 6.43 26.02 -16.17
CA GLY A 447 7.39 25.96 -17.27
C GLY A 447 7.54 24.56 -17.83
N GLN A 448 8.68 24.23 -18.44
CA GLN A 448 8.96 22.88 -18.95
C GLN A 448 9.67 21.97 -17.94
N VAL A 449 10.17 22.52 -16.82
CA VAL A 449 10.91 21.78 -15.81
C VAL A 449 9.95 21.22 -14.77
N ILE A 450 9.97 19.90 -14.55
CA ILE A 450 9.16 19.26 -13.52
C ILE A 450 9.58 19.70 -12.11
N ARG A 451 8.60 19.75 -11.17
CA ARG A 451 8.83 20.23 -9.79
C ARG A 451 9.97 19.51 -9.09
N ARG A 452 10.09 18.18 -9.24
CA ARG A 452 11.19 17.41 -8.64
C ARG A 452 12.55 17.97 -9.05
N SER A 453 12.78 18.18 -10.34
CA SER A 453 14.04 18.74 -10.85
C SER A 453 14.27 20.17 -10.39
N ARG A 454 13.20 20.97 -10.30
CA ARG A 454 13.27 22.34 -9.78
C ARG A 454 13.64 22.37 -8.29
N LEU A 455 13.07 21.50 -7.50
CA LEU A 455 13.41 21.32 -6.08
C LEU A 455 14.87 20.87 -5.93
N GLU A 456 15.33 19.91 -6.73
CA GLU A 456 16.74 19.48 -6.72
C GLU A 456 17.70 20.63 -7.08
N GLU A 457 17.36 21.45 -8.06
CA GLU A 457 18.13 22.63 -8.41
C GLU A 457 18.22 23.61 -7.23
N LEU A 458 17.11 23.89 -6.55
CA LEU A 458 17.08 24.76 -5.39
C LEU A 458 17.94 24.24 -4.24
N THR A 459 18.01 22.92 -4.02
CA THR A 459 18.93 22.36 -3.01
C THR A 459 20.40 22.64 -3.31
N ARG A 460 20.76 22.92 -4.56
CA ARG A 460 22.13 23.27 -4.96
C ARG A 460 22.39 24.77 -4.99
N THR A 461 21.38 25.57 -5.24
CA THR A 461 21.52 27.01 -5.54
C THR A 461 21.14 27.94 -4.40
N LEU A 462 20.17 27.53 -3.53
CA LEU A 462 19.73 28.35 -2.41
C LEU A 462 20.86 28.56 -1.39
N ARG A 463 20.99 29.78 -0.91
CA ARG A 463 22.02 30.19 0.06
C ARG A 463 21.37 31.04 1.15
N ALA A 464 21.89 30.92 2.37
CA ALA A 464 21.52 31.81 3.47
C ALA A 464 22.32 33.12 3.40
N ASP A 465 21.64 34.22 3.70
CA ASP A 465 22.27 35.53 3.80
C ASP A 465 22.60 35.84 5.26
N PRO A 466 23.88 36.09 5.61
CA PRO A 466 24.30 36.36 6.98
C PRO A 466 23.82 37.71 7.52
N LYS A 467 23.22 38.56 6.69
CA LYS A 467 22.70 39.87 7.09
C LYS A 467 21.20 39.92 7.27
N GLU A 468 20.46 38.94 6.66
CA GLU A 468 19.03 38.97 6.66
C GLU A 468 18.44 38.35 7.95
N PRO A 469 17.48 39.03 8.61
CA PRO A 469 16.79 38.44 9.75
C PRO A 469 15.91 37.23 9.33
N SER A 470 15.55 36.38 10.29
CA SER A 470 14.62 35.28 10.08
C SER A 470 13.21 35.67 10.57
N ALA A 471 12.21 35.57 9.68
CA ALA A 471 10.78 35.78 9.97
C ALA A 471 10.09 34.44 10.20
N LEU A 472 10.55 33.66 11.18
CA LEU A 472 10.15 32.26 11.38
C LEU A 472 8.66 32.13 11.70
N TYR A 473 8.17 32.90 12.69
CA TYR A 473 6.80 32.72 13.17
C TYR A 473 5.74 33.23 12.18
N ASP A 474 6.02 34.33 11.49
CA ASP A 474 5.15 34.86 10.43
C ASP A 474 5.11 33.91 9.24
N SER A 475 6.22 33.26 8.91
CA SER A 475 6.29 32.28 7.82
C SER A 475 5.57 30.98 8.16
N ILE A 476 5.64 30.52 9.42
CA ILE A 476 4.90 29.34 9.87
C ILE A 476 3.40 29.56 9.73
N ILE A 477 2.84 30.69 10.21
CA ILE A 477 1.40 30.92 10.13
C ILE A 477 0.94 31.12 8.67
N ALA A 478 1.73 31.81 7.84
CA ALA A 478 1.44 31.97 6.43
C ALA A 478 1.41 30.64 5.69
N GLY A 479 2.45 29.80 5.88
CA GLY A 479 2.52 28.46 5.27
C GLY A 479 1.44 27.51 5.77
N PHE A 480 1.09 27.57 7.06
CA PHE A 480 0.00 26.79 7.63
C PHE A 480 -1.34 27.13 6.97
N ARG A 481 -1.65 28.42 6.80
CA ARG A 481 -2.88 28.88 6.14
C ARG A 481 -2.92 28.48 4.67
N ALA A 482 -1.84 28.70 3.94
CA ALA A 482 -1.75 28.29 2.53
C ALA A 482 -1.99 26.79 2.34
N LEU A 483 -1.45 25.95 3.24
CA LEU A 483 -1.65 24.52 3.19
C LEU A 483 -3.06 24.09 3.65
N THR A 484 -3.69 24.86 4.55
CA THR A 484 -5.08 24.65 4.96
C THR A 484 -6.05 25.01 3.82
N GLU A 485 -5.76 26.06 3.05
CA GLU A 485 -6.53 26.44 1.87
C GLU A 485 -6.41 25.39 0.74
N SER A 486 -5.23 24.83 0.56
CA SER A 486 -4.92 23.77 -0.43
C SER A 486 -5.00 22.36 0.14
N TYR A 487 -5.79 22.16 1.21
CA TYR A 487 -5.92 20.87 1.90
C TYR A 487 -6.49 19.80 0.99
N ASP A 488 -5.81 18.66 0.93
CA ASP A 488 -6.26 17.46 0.21
C ASP A 488 -6.58 16.35 1.22
N GLU A 489 -7.83 15.91 1.26
CA GLU A 489 -8.31 14.88 2.20
C GLU A 489 -7.73 13.49 1.92
N THR A 490 -7.25 13.25 0.68
CA THR A 490 -6.66 11.97 0.28
C THR A 490 -5.17 11.89 0.60
N MET A 491 -4.58 13.00 1.09
CA MET A 491 -3.16 13.14 1.33
C MET A 491 -2.84 13.49 2.79
N ASN A 492 -1.63 13.22 3.20
CA ASN A 492 -1.08 13.72 4.45
C ASN A 492 -0.58 15.15 4.28
N ASN A 493 -1.30 16.14 4.80
CA ASN A 493 -0.97 17.55 4.68
C ASN A 493 0.06 17.96 5.73
N THR A 494 1.25 18.39 5.30
CA THR A 494 2.39 18.66 6.20
C THR A 494 3.09 19.96 5.83
N LEU A 495 3.21 20.85 6.79
CA LEU A 495 4.12 22.00 6.72
C LEU A 495 5.47 21.59 7.29
N LEU A 496 6.48 21.51 6.43
CA LEU A 496 7.84 21.16 6.80
C LEU A 496 8.70 22.43 6.90
N VAL A 497 9.19 22.74 8.11
CA VAL A 497 9.98 23.93 8.37
C VAL A 497 11.45 23.55 8.58
N ILE A 498 12.35 24.06 7.75
CA ILE A 498 13.79 23.88 7.82
C ILE A 498 14.39 25.19 8.34
N THR A 499 14.92 25.22 9.57
CA THR A 499 15.35 26.45 10.23
C THR A 499 16.49 26.22 11.23
N ALA A 500 17.13 27.29 11.68
CA ALA A 500 18.00 27.27 12.86
C ALA A 500 17.19 27.42 14.18
N GLY A 501 15.88 27.61 14.09
CA GLY A 501 14.99 27.66 15.25
C GLY A 501 14.99 28.95 16.03
N LYS A 502 15.40 30.06 15.41
CA LYS A 502 15.35 31.42 15.98
C LYS A 502 14.50 32.34 15.10
N ASP A 503 13.71 33.16 15.76
CA ASP A 503 12.97 34.26 15.13
C ASP A 503 13.64 35.58 15.49
N ASP A 504 13.74 36.50 14.54
CA ASP A 504 14.35 37.81 14.77
C ASP A 504 13.35 38.91 15.17
N GLY A 505 12.10 38.52 15.44
CA GLY A 505 11.19 39.21 16.31
C GLY A 505 10.57 40.52 15.85
N LYS A 506 10.42 40.76 14.53
CA LYS A 506 9.70 41.94 14.03
C LYS A 506 8.21 41.73 13.79
N GLY A 507 7.77 40.44 13.77
CA GLY A 507 6.41 40.02 13.51
C GLY A 507 5.64 39.56 14.77
N ILE A 508 4.85 38.50 14.64
CA ILE A 508 4.11 37.92 15.74
C ILE A 508 5.02 37.21 16.74
N SER A 509 4.69 37.24 18.03
CA SER A 509 5.40 36.44 19.04
C SER A 509 5.05 34.94 18.93
N SER A 510 5.91 34.08 19.51
CA SER A 510 5.63 32.63 19.61
C SER A 510 4.30 32.33 20.32
N ALA A 511 3.99 33.09 21.39
CA ALA A 511 2.72 32.94 22.12
C ALA A 511 1.51 33.27 21.23
N LYS A 512 1.60 34.34 20.43
CA LYS A 512 0.53 34.74 19.50
C LYS A 512 0.39 33.77 18.33
N LEU A 513 1.50 33.17 17.85
CA LEU A 513 1.47 32.12 16.87
C LEU A 513 0.73 30.87 17.41
N VAL A 514 1.08 30.43 18.63
CA VAL A 514 0.42 29.28 19.29
C VAL A 514 -1.09 29.51 19.46
N GLU A 515 -1.50 30.72 19.85
CA GLU A 515 -2.91 31.10 19.95
C GLU A 515 -3.61 30.98 18.60
N ARG A 516 -3.08 31.59 17.54
CA ARG A 516 -3.66 31.53 16.19
C ARG A 516 -3.72 30.11 15.64
N LEU A 517 -2.67 29.31 15.87
CA LEU A 517 -2.68 27.91 15.44
C LEU A 517 -3.75 27.07 16.15
N ARG A 518 -4.03 27.34 17.44
CA ARG A 518 -5.13 26.69 18.17
C ARG A 518 -6.50 27.07 17.62
N ASP A 519 -6.66 28.32 17.22
CA ASP A 519 -7.92 28.82 16.66
C ASP A 519 -8.15 28.28 15.23
N ASP A 520 -7.08 28.19 14.45
CA ASP A 520 -7.14 27.80 13.02
C ASP A 520 -7.05 26.27 12.81
N TRP A 521 -6.59 25.48 13.81
CA TRP A 521 -6.39 24.05 13.65
C TRP A 521 -7.67 23.23 13.73
N ASN A 522 -7.92 22.40 12.71
CA ASN A 522 -9.08 21.52 12.63
C ASN A 522 -8.65 20.04 12.68
N PRO A 523 -9.10 19.25 13.70
CA PRO A 523 -8.77 17.83 13.79
C PRO A 523 -9.35 16.96 12.66
N GLU A 524 -10.43 17.41 11.98
CA GLU A 524 -11.01 16.71 10.83
C GLU A 524 -10.27 17.00 9.52
N ARG A 525 -9.53 18.11 9.47
CA ARG A 525 -8.69 18.53 8.34
C ARG A 525 -7.27 18.85 8.84
N PRO A 526 -6.53 17.84 9.33
CA PRO A 526 -5.28 18.06 10.04
C PRO A 526 -4.16 18.49 9.08
N VAL A 527 -3.59 19.66 9.34
CA VAL A 527 -2.32 20.11 8.78
C VAL A 527 -1.26 20.02 9.88
N GLN A 528 -0.25 19.16 9.70
CA GLN A 528 0.79 18.93 10.70
C GLN A 528 2.00 19.85 10.46
N ILE A 529 2.50 20.48 11.51
CA ILE A 529 3.73 21.28 11.45
C ILE A 529 4.91 20.42 11.94
N VAL A 530 5.84 20.14 11.04
CA VAL A 530 7.09 19.43 11.34
C VAL A 530 8.24 20.41 11.24
N VAL A 531 9.00 20.57 12.31
CA VAL A 531 10.17 21.47 12.34
C VAL A 531 11.45 20.65 12.36
N LEU A 532 12.31 20.85 11.38
CA LEU A 532 13.69 20.38 11.34
C LEU A 532 14.61 21.54 11.70
N ALA A 533 15.10 21.53 12.92
CA ALA A 533 15.98 22.59 13.44
C ALA A 533 17.46 22.17 13.39
N PHE A 534 18.32 23.09 12.97
CA PHE A 534 19.75 22.86 12.79
C PHE A 534 20.60 23.69 13.75
N GLY A 535 21.31 23.03 14.65
CA GLY A 535 22.18 23.65 15.64
C GLY A 535 21.68 23.49 17.07
N ALA A 536 22.50 23.95 18.02
CA ALA A 536 22.22 23.80 19.45
C ALA A 536 21.45 25.01 20.06
N ASP A 537 21.56 26.16 19.40
CA ASP A 537 21.06 27.45 19.91
C ASP A 537 19.70 27.79 19.26
N LEU A 538 18.63 27.09 19.71
CA LEU A 538 17.26 27.26 19.22
C LEU A 538 16.31 27.51 20.38
N ASP A 539 15.17 28.15 20.11
CA ASP A 539 14.07 28.24 21.06
C ASP A 539 13.24 26.94 21.08
N ARG A 540 13.80 25.92 21.77
CA ARG A 540 13.18 24.59 21.86
C ARG A 540 11.78 24.65 22.48
N ALA A 541 11.56 25.50 23.49
CA ALA A 541 10.29 25.60 24.19
C ALA A 541 9.18 26.12 23.27
N ALA A 542 9.44 27.22 22.56
CA ALA A 542 8.50 27.79 21.60
C ALA A 542 8.20 26.80 20.46
N LEU A 543 9.22 26.21 19.85
CA LEU A 543 9.04 25.26 18.74
C LEU A 543 8.30 23.98 19.15
N THR A 544 8.53 23.48 20.38
CA THR A 544 7.77 22.35 20.91
C THR A 544 6.29 22.70 21.10
N GLN A 545 5.98 23.89 21.62
CA GLN A 545 4.60 24.33 21.76
C GLN A 545 3.91 24.49 20.40
N ILE A 546 4.57 25.13 19.42
CA ILE A 546 4.05 25.32 18.06
C ILE A 546 3.70 23.99 17.41
N THR A 547 4.65 23.04 17.41
CA THR A 547 4.42 21.75 16.79
C THR A 547 3.37 20.91 17.51
N SER A 548 3.27 21.02 18.84
CA SER A 548 2.29 20.25 19.64
C SER A 548 0.85 20.62 19.34
N VAL A 549 0.55 21.87 18.98
CA VAL A 549 -0.81 22.31 18.64
C VAL A 549 -1.39 21.53 17.47
N THR A 550 -0.54 21.21 16.48
CA THR A 550 -0.95 20.56 15.24
C THR A 550 -0.65 19.06 15.22
N ASN A 551 -0.38 18.45 16.40
CA ASN A 551 0.09 17.07 16.52
C ASN A 551 1.35 16.80 15.66
N GLY A 552 2.11 17.82 15.37
CA GLY A 552 3.37 17.74 14.65
C GLY A 552 4.57 17.39 15.54
N SER A 553 5.78 17.71 15.08
CA SER A 553 7.00 17.34 15.81
C SER A 553 8.16 18.31 15.57
N LEU A 554 8.98 18.47 16.60
CA LEU A 554 10.27 19.14 16.53
C LEU A 554 11.38 18.10 16.52
N HIS A 555 12.25 18.20 15.52
CA HIS A 555 13.45 17.38 15.40
C HIS A 555 14.67 18.29 15.29
N VAL A 556 15.71 17.96 16.05
CA VAL A 556 16.93 18.77 16.10
C VAL A 556 18.08 17.94 15.58
N ALA A 557 18.70 18.37 14.50
CA ALA A 557 19.92 17.80 13.96
C ALA A 557 21.12 18.65 14.37
N GLN A 558 22.07 18.07 15.06
CA GLN A 558 23.34 18.70 15.41
C GLN A 558 24.46 18.35 14.44
N ARG A 559 24.31 17.22 13.71
CA ARG A 559 25.25 16.69 12.73
C ARG A 559 24.53 16.30 11.44
N PRO A 560 25.19 16.38 10.29
CA PRO A 560 24.58 16.06 8.98
C PRO A 560 24.06 14.64 8.87
N GLU A 561 24.71 13.69 9.51
CA GLU A 561 24.36 12.27 9.46
C GLU A 561 23.00 11.97 10.12
N GLU A 562 22.58 12.82 11.04
CA GLU A 562 21.33 12.68 11.79
C GLU A 562 20.10 13.07 10.96
N ILE A 563 20.26 13.76 9.81
CA ILE A 563 19.13 14.40 9.12
C ILE A 563 18.18 13.39 8.49
N ILE A 564 18.69 12.30 7.92
CA ILE A 564 17.85 11.23 7.35
C ILE A 564 17.07 10.55 8.47
N ASP A 565 17.73 10.25 9.58
CA ASP A 565 17.09 9.63 10.76
C ASP A 565 16.05 10.56 11.37
N VAL A 566 16.33 11.85 11.43
CA VAL A 566 15.41 12.90 11.89
C VAL A 566 14.18 12.98 10.98
N PHE A 567 14.37 12.95 9.66
CA PHE A 567 13.28 12.97 8.70
C PHE A 567 12.39 11.71 8.81
N LEU A 568 13.01 10.52 8.88
CA LEU A 568 12.29 9.26 9.07
C LEU A 568 11.58 9.21 10.43
N SER A 569 12.19 9.78 11.48
CA SER A 569 11.57 9.90 12.80
C SER A 569 10.33 10.81 12.78
N ALA A 570 10.37 11.91 12.02
CA ALA A 570 9.23 12.80 11.85
C ALA A 570 8.04 12.07 11.19
N LEU A 571 8.32 11.26 10.17
CA LEU A 571 7.29 10.42 9.53
C LEU A 571 6.81 9.27 10.44
N ALA A 572 7.72 8.65 11.19
CA ALA A 572 7.40 7.52 12.08
C ALA A 572 6.42 7.89 13.20
N ARG A 573 6.38 9.15 13.64
CA ARG A 573 5.38 9.62 14.61
C ARG A 573 3.93 9.41 14.15
N ARG A 574 3.68 9.27 12.86
CA ARG A 574 2.36 8.92 12.34
C ARG A 574 1.90 7.52 12.77
N LEU A 575 2.82 6.62 13.12
CA LEU A 575 2.48 5.28 13.61
C LEU A 575 1.72 5.31 14.93
N CYS A 576 2.01 6.27 15.80
CA CYS A 576 1.41 6.38 17.13
C CYS A 576 0.32 7.45 17.26
N HIS A 577 0.03 8.24 16.20
CA HIS A 577 -1.01 9.28 16.24
C HIS A 577 -2.41 8.66 16.46
N PRO A 578 -3.32 9.24 17.29
CA PRO A 578 -3.18 10.49 18.06
C PRO A 578 -2.51 10.33 19.43
N THR A 579 -2.12 9.13 19.84
CA THR A 579 -1.70 8.80 21.22
C THR A 579 -0.18 8.61 21.34
N CYS A 580 0.62 9.36 20.57
CA CYS A 580 2.07 9.28 20.71
C CYS A 580 2.50 9.59 22.14
N ALA A 581 3.26 8.69 22.78
CA ALA A 581 3.99 9.01 23.99
C ALA A 581 4.90 10.22 23.73
N LYS A 582 4.99 11.12 24.72
CA LYS A 582 5.93 12.26 24.63
C LYS A 582 7.32 11.68 24.31
N ALA A 583 7.94 12.23 23.26
CA ALA A 583 9.33 11.89 22.98
C ALA A 583 10.18 12.16 24.23
N PRO A 584 11.12 11.26 24.57
CA PRO A 584 12.00 11.45 25.71
C PRO A 584 12.84 12.71 25.61
#